data_8e77082fb58c7485c61b516367238874
#
_entry.id   8e77082fb58c7485c61b516367238874
#
_cell.length_a   1.000
_cell.length_b   1.000
_cell.length_c   1.000
_cell.angle_alpha   90.00
_cell.angle_beta   90.00
_cell.angle_gamma   90.00
#
_symmetry.space_group_name_H-M   'P 1'
#
loop_
_entity.id
_entity.type
_entity.pdbx_description
1 polymer ?
#
loop_
_entity_poly.entity_id
_entity_poly.type
_entity_poly.pdbx_seq_one_letter_code
_entity_poly.pdbx_strand_id
1 'polypeptide(L)'
;MKEKIFRNYLELKSFKDFKEVKKPSEDYSVELANSKDFQLNKFFYKNIGKNCQWVDRLIWTDLDWTKYVSDEKLFTYILKSKNEIAGYFELIFYQNTKEVEIAYFGILEDYYGKTLGGYLLSEAIKNSFNMGSLRVWVHTCSLDHKNALNNYLSRGMKIFKSETLIK
;
A
#
# COMPACT_ATOMS: atom_id res chain seq x y z
N MET A 1 -9.07 29.11 -3.17
CA MET A 1 -9.34 28.52 -1.84
C MET A 1 -8.34 27.41 -1.57
N LYS A 2 -7.72 27.41 -0.40
CA LYS A 2 -6.82 26.32 -0.01
C LYS A 2 -7.67 25.12 0.42
N GLU A 3 -7.37 23.96 -0.13
CA GLU A 3 -8.08 22.74 0.22
C GLU A 3 -7.54 22.18 1.54
N LYS A 4 -8.45 21.77 2.42
CA LYS A 4 -8.08 21.08 3.66
C LYS A 4 -8.08 19.58 3.40
N ILE A 5 -6.95 18.94 3.71
CA ILE A 5 -6.76 17.50 3.56
C ILE A 5 -6.58 16.92 4.95
N PHE A 6 -7.37 15.90 5.28
CA PHE A 6 -7.27 15.18 6.55
C PHE A 6 -6.45 13.93 6.34
N ARG A 7 -5.45 13.73 7.18
CA ARG A 7 -4.58 12.54 7.13
C ARG A 7 -4.65 11.80 8.45
N ASN A 8 -4.86 10.49 8.36
CA ASN A 8 -4.81 9.58 9.50
C ASN A 8 -3.61 8.66 9.35
N TYR A 9 -2.93 8.41 10.47
CA TYR A 9 -1.87 7.40 10.59
C TYR A 9 -2.43 6.25 11.41
N LEU A 10 -2.30 5.04 10.87
CA LEU A 10 -2.82 3.82 11.50
C LEU A 10 -1.69 2.83 11.70
N GLU A 11 -1.82 2.00 12.74
CA GLU A 11 -0.83 0.99 13.08
C GLU A 11 -1.46 -0.32 13.52
N LEU A 12 -0.68 -1.39 13.37
CA LEU A 12 -0.96 -2.70 13.93
C LEU A 12 0.29 -3.16 14.66
N LYS A 13 0.20 -3.34 15.97
CA LYS A 13 1.33 -3.68 16.87
C LYS A 13 1.40 -5.15 17.21
N SER A 14 0.37 -5.92 16.89
CA SER A 14 0.31 -7.35 17.19
C SER A 14 -0.44 -8.09 16.10
N PHE A 15 0.13 -9.20 15.64
CA PHE A 15 -0.52 -10.09 14.70
C PHE A 15 -1.85 -10.66 15.26
N LYS A 16 -1.99 -10.68 16.58
CA LYS A 16 -3.24 -11.14 17.23
C LYS A 16 -4.44 -10.25 16.92
N ASP A 17 -4.20 -8.97 16.63
CA ASP A 17 -5.26 -8.01 16.33
C ASP A 17 -5.63 -7.99 14.85
N PHE A 18 -4.89 -8.73 14.03
CA PHE A 18 -5.07 -8.79 12.59
C PHE A 18 -6.33 -9.56 12.21
N LYS A 19 -7.15 -8.96 11.37
CA LYS A 19 -8.39 -9.55 10.84
C LYS A 19 -8.24 -9.83 9.36
N GLU A 20 -7.88 -11.06 9.03
CA GLU A 20 -7.59 -11.47 7.67
C GLU A 20 -8.83 -11.56 6.79
N VAL A 21 -8.69 -11.13 5.54
CA VAL A 21 -9.58 -11.48 4.44
C VAL A 21 -8.81 -12.36 3.48
N LYS A 22 -9.34 -13.56 3.22
CA LYS A 22 -8.73 -14.52 2.29
C LYS A 22 -9.03 -14.14 0.84
N LYS A 23 -8.26 -14.69 -0.09
CA LYS A 23 -8.49 -14.42 -1.51
C LYS A 23 -9.90 -14.85 -1.92
N PRO A 24 -10.58 -14.03 -2.75
CA PRO A 24 -11.95 -14.34 -3.18
C PRO A 24 -12.06 -15.57 -4.06
N SER A 25 -11.00 -15.93 -4.80
CA SER A 25 -10.95 -17.13 -5.63
C SER A 25 -9.49 -17.54 -5.91
N GLU A 26 -9.31 -18.71 -6.48
CA GLU A 26 -7.99 -19.21 -6.85
C GLU A 26 -7.35 -18.44 -8.01
N ASP A 27 -8.10 -17.58 -8.71
CA ASP A 27 -7.59 -16.76 -9.79
C ASP A 27 -6.62 -15.68 -9.31
N TYR A 28 -6.67 -15.33 -8.02
CA TYR A 28 -5.88 -14.23 -7.45
C TYR A 28 -4.66 -14.73 -6.70
N SER A 29 -3.57 -14.01 -6.84
CA SER A 29 -2.34 -14.25 -6.10
C SER A 29 -1.61 -12.95 -5.82
N VAL A 30 -0.79 -12.95 -4.77
CA VAL A 30 0.12 -11.84 -4.46
C VAL A 30 1.53 -12.40 -4.42
N GLU A 31 2.43 -11.78 -5.15
CA GLU A 31 3.82 -12.25 -5.24
C GLU A 31 4.81 -11.09 -5.15
N LEU A 32 5.98 -11.36 -4.61
CA LEU A 32 7.08 -10.41 -4.56
C LEU A 32 7.61 -10.18 -5.98
N ALA A 33 7.80 -8.92 -6.37
CA ALA A 33 8.40 -8.58 -7.64
C ALA A 33 9.87 -9.03 -7.66
N ASN A 34 10.24 -9.84 -8.66
CA ASN A 34 11.59 -10.39 -8.79
C ASN A 34 12.60 -9.37 -9.30
N SER A 35 12.14 -8.32 -9.95
CA SER A 35 12.97 -7.30 -10.55
C SER A 35 12.80 -5.98 -9.81
N LYS A 36 13.92 -5.26 -9.67
CA LYS A 36 13.93 -3.88 -9.17
C LYS A 36 13.74 -2.88 -10.33
N ASP A 37 12.96 -3.24 -11.33
CA ASP A 37 12.63 -2.35 -12.44
C ASP A 37 11.54 -1.36 -12.02
N PHE A 38 11.89 -0.09 -11.99
CA PHE A 38 10.99 0.98 -11.57
C PHE A 38 9.78 1.17 -12.50
N GLN A 39 9.81 0.65 -13.72
CA GLN A 39 8.71 0.82 -14.69
C GLN A 39 7.38 0.31 -14.12
N LEU A 40 7.41 -0.80 -13.41
CA LEU A 40 6.23 -1.38 -12.79
C LEU A 40 5.67 -0.46 -11.69
N ASN A 41 6.52 0.01 -10.79
CA ASN A 41 6.11 0.91 -9.71
C ASN A 41 5.54 2.22 -10.28
N LYS A 42 6.19 2.76 -11.31
CA LYS A 42 5.76 3.98 -11.99
C LYS A 42 4.39 3.79 -12.66
N PHE A 43 4.19 2.64 -13.31
CA PHE A 43 2.91 2.29 -13.94
C PHE A 43 1.78 2.29 -12.92
N PHE A 44 1.97 1.58 -11.80
CA PHE A 44 0.96 1.52 -10.75
C PHE A 44 0.70 2.87 -10.11
N TYR A 45 1.77 3.62 -9.83
CA TYR A 45 1.64 4.96 -9.26
C TYR A 45 0.75 5.85 -10.11
N LYS A 46 0.99 5.88 -11.43
CA LYS A 46 0.22 6.70 -12.35
C LYS A 46 -1.22 6.22 -12.50
N ASN A 47 -1.42 4.93 -12.68
CA ASN A 47 -2.74 4.40 -13.04
C ASN A 47 -3.68 4.23 -11.83
N ILE A 48 -3.16 4.00 -10.66
CA ILE A 48 -3.94 4.00 -9.42
C ILE A 48 -4.04 5.43 -8.88
N GLY A 49 -2.93 6.14 -8.88
CA GLY A 49 -2.83 7.47 -8.29
C GLY A 49 -3.71 8.53 -8.93
N LYS A 50 -4.05 8.38 -10.21
CA LYS A 50 -4.95 9.31 -10.90
C LYS A 50 -6.32 9.42 -10.21
N ASN A 51 -6.79 8.34 -9.58
CA ASN A 51 -8.06 8.29 -8.86
C ASN A 51 -7.92 8.69 -7.39
N CYS A 52 -6.70 8.79 -6.88
CA CYS A 52 -6.40 9.09 -5.47
C CYS A 52 -5.62 10.39 -5.30
N GLN A 53 -5.43 11.14 -6.36
CA GLN A 53 -4.65 12.39 -6.39
C GLN A 53 -3.22 12.21 -5.86
N TRP A 54 -2.57 11.12 -6.23
CA TRP A 54 -1.16 10.91 -5.94
C TRP A 54 -0.33 11.78 -6.91
N VAL A 55 0.25 12.83 -6.41
CA VAL A 55 0.96 13.83 -7.25
C VAL A 55 2.45 13.97 -6.91
N ASP A 56 2.88 13.50 -5.75
CA ASP A 56 4.23 13.79 -5.23
C ASP A 56 5.36 13.23 -6.10
N ARG A 57 5.13 12.10 -6.76
CA ARG A 57 6.13 11.45 -7.61
C ARG A 57 5.98 11.73 -9.10
N LEU A 58 5.00 12.55 -9.50
CA LEU A 58 4.79 12.88 -10.91
C LEU A 58 5.98 13.63 -11.51
N ILE A 59 6.72 14.36 -10.68
CA ILE A 59 7.93 15.10 -11.07
C ILE A 59 9.20 14.25 -11.02
N TRP A 60 9.11 13.01 -10.56
CA TRP A 60 10.30 12.17 -10.43
C TRP A 60 10.90 11.84 -11.78
N THR A 61 12.24 11.98 -11.85
CA THR A 61 13.03 11.51 -12.99
C THR A 61 13.23 9.99 -12.91
N ASP A 62 13.71 9.40 -13.99
CA ASP A 62 14.08 7.97 -14.00
C ASP A 62 15.14 7.66 -12.94
N LEU A 63 16.04 8.60 -12.67
CA LEU A 63 17.04 8.44 -11.61
C LEU A 63 16.39 8.40 -10.22
N ASP A 64 15.40 9.27 -9.97
CA ASP A 64 14.67 9.27 -8.70
C ASP A 64 13.95 7.94 -8.49
N TRP A 65 13.27 7.45 -9.50
CA TRP A 65 12.60 6.14 -9.47
C TRP A 65 13.59 5.00 -9.24
N THR A 66 14.72 5.02 -9.94
CA THR A 66 15.76 3.99 -9.80
C THR A 66 16.32 3.95 -8.40
N LYS A 67 16.62 5.11 -7.81
CA LYS A 67 17.10 5.20 -6.43
C LYS A 67 16.09 4.63 -5.44
N TYR A 68 14.82 4.95 -5.63
CA TYR A 68 13.76 4.49 -4.75
C TYR A 68 13.60 2.96 -4.80
N VAL A 69 13.46 2.39 -6.00
CA VAL A 69 13.23 0.94 -6.12
C VAL A 69 14.47 0.11 -5.87
N SER A 70 15.68 0.68 -6.01
CA SER A 70 16.93 -0.02 -5.71
C SER A 70 17.23 -0.09 -4.22
N ASP A 71 16.55 0.69 -3.39
CA ASP A 71 16.75 0.66 -1.96
C ASP A 71 16.42 -0.74 -1.42
N GLU A 72 17.37 -1.33 -0.70
CA GLU A 72 17.22 -2.69 -0.16
C GLU A 72 16.12 -2.81 0.90
N LYS A 73 15.64 -1.67 1.44
CA LYS A 73 14.51 -1.64 2.37
C LYS A 73 13.16 -1.75 1.69
N LEU A 74 13.10 -1.52 0.36
CA LEU A 74 11.85 -1.51 -0.40
C LEU A 74 11.53 -2.88 -0.96
N PHE A 75 10.30 -3.31 -0.75
CA PHE A 75 9.76 -4.56 -1.29
C PHE A 75 8.44 -4.26 -2.00
N THR A 76 8.38 -4.56 -3.28
CA THR A 76 7.18 -4.38 -4.11
C THR A 76 6.49 -5.70 -4.31
N TYR A 77 5.21 -5.76 -4.01
CA TYR A 77 4.36 -6.94 -4.20
C TYR A 77 3.29 -6.65 -5.23
N ILE A 78 2.98 -7.62 -6.05
CA ILE A 78 2.04 -7.50 -7.15
C ILE A 78 0.84 -8.40 -6.92
N LEU A 79 -0.35 -7.81 -7.00
CA LEU A 79 -1.60 -8.57 -7.07
C LEU A 79 -1.83 -8.96 -8.53
N LYS A 80 -2.04 -10.23 -8.77
CA LYS A 80 -2.38 -10.76 -10.09
C LYS A 80 -3.76 -11.40 -10.07
N SER A 81 -4.49 -11.19 -11.15
CA SER A 81 -5.70 -11.93 -11.51
C SER A 81 -5.32 -12.85 -12.67
N LYS A 82 -5.20 -14.14 -12.39
CA LYS A 82 -4.56 -15.08 -13.32
C LYS A 82 -3.14 -14.62 -13.63
N ASN A 83 -2.83 -14.24 -14.87
CA ASN A 83 -1.51 -13.73 -15.24
C ASN A 83 -1.48 -12.21 -15.46
N GLU A 84 -2.60 -11.52 -15.19
CA GLU A 84 -2.71 -10.08 -15.39
C GLU A 84 -2.47 -9.33 -14.08
N ILE A 85 -1.73 -8.21 -14.16
CA ILE A 85 -1.52 -7.35 -13.01
C ILE A 85 -2.83 -6.61 -12.67
N ALA A 86 -3.17 -6.60 -11.38
CA ALA A 86 -4.42 -6.02 -10.89
C ALA A 86 -4.22 -4.96 -9.81
N GLY A 87 -3.08 -4.97 -9.14
CA GLY A 87 -2.78 -4.03 -8.07
C GLY A 87 -1.40 -4.29 -7.49
N TYR A 88 -1.06 -3.53 -6.44
CA TYR A 88 0.25 -3.63 -5.82
C TYR A 88 0.27 -3.04 -4.42
N PHE A 89 1.35 -3.32 -3.72
CA PHE A 89 1.73 -2.52 -2.56
C PHE A 89 3.25 -2.47 -2.46
N GLU A 90 3.73 -1.40 -1.82
CA GLU A 90 5.15 -1.20 -1.52
C GLU A 90 5.32 -1.21 -0.01
N LEU A 91 6.24 -2.03 0.49
CA LEU A 91 6.60 -2.10 1.89
C LEU A 91 8.02 -1.58 2.08
N ILE A 92 8.21 -0.71 3.07
CA ILE A 92 9.53 -0.26 3.48
C ILE A 92 9.82 -0.81 4.87
N PHE A 93 10.88 -1.59 4.98
CA PHE A 93 11.29 -2.20 6.24
C PHE A 93 12.40 -1.39 6.91
N TYR A 94 12.09 -0.81 8.06
CA TYR A 94 13.02 -0.04 8.88
C TYR A 94 13.64 -0.96 9.94
N GLN A 95 14.86 -1.43 9.68
CA GLN A 95 15.50 -2.44 10.50
C GLN A 95 15.78 -2.00 11.94
N ASN A 96 16.14 -0.72 12.14
CA ASN A 96 16.47 -0.20 13.47
C ASN A 96 15.29 -0.25 14.44
N THR A 97 14.08 0.00 13.98
CA THR A 97 12.87 0.00 14.80
C THR A 97 12.06 -1.27 14.62
N LYS A 98 12.41 -2.10 13.65
CA LYS A 98 11.65 -3.29 13.21
C LYS A 98 10.20 -2.94 12.86
N GLU A 99 10.05 -1.87 12.09
CA GLU A 99 8.76 -1.40 11.60
C GLU A 99 8.68 -1.56 10.09
N VAL A 100 7.48 -1.82 9.60
CA VAL A 100 7.18 -1.78 8.17
C VAL A 100 6.16 -0.68 7.91
N GLU A 101 6.49 0.17 6.94
CA GLU A 101 5.54 1.14 6.40
C GLU A 101 4.91 0.56 5.13
N ILE A 102 3.58 0.58 5.05
CA ILE A 102 2.89 0.37 3.77
C ILE A 102 2.95 1.72 3.04
N ALA A 103 3.92 1.86 2.16
CA ALA A 103 4.23 3.15 1.53
C ALA A 103 3.20 3.53 0.46
N TYR A 104 2.83 2.58 -0.39
CA TYR A 104 1.79 2.72 -1.40
C TYR A 104 1.02 1.42 -1.51
N PHE A 105 -0.26 1.57 -1.84
CA PHE A 105 -1.20 0.44 -1.84
C PHE A 105 -2.37 0.80 -2.74
N GLY A 106 -2.73 -0.08 -3.65
CA GLY A 106 -3.91 0.17 -4.45
C GLY A 106 -4.19 -0.90 -5.48
N ILE A 107 -5.37 -0.78 -6.07
CA ILE A 107 -5.94 -1.69 -7.05
C ILE A 107 -6.25 -0.89 -8.32
N LEU A 108 -5.97 -1.46 -9.48
CA LEU A 108 -6.33 -0.84 -10.76
C LEU A 108 -7.85 -0.77 -10.89
N GLU A 109 -8.32 0.30 -11.53
CA GLU A 109 -9.76 0.62 -11.65
C GLU A 109 -10.59 -0.53 -12.21
N ASP A 110 -10.05 -1.25 -13.21
CA ASP A 110 -10.75 -2.38 -13.85
C ASP A 110 -11.07 -3.53 -12.88
N TYR A 111 -10.42 -3.52 -11.71
CA TYR A 111 -10.62 -4.55 -10.68
C TYR A 111 -11.38 -4.06 -9.45
N TYR A 112 -11.94 -2.85 -9.51
CA TYR A 112 -12.79 -2.34 -8.44
C TYR A 112 -14.07 -3.18 -8.29
N GLY A 113 -14.61 -3.23 -7.08
CA GLY A 113 -15.86 -3.94 -6.79
C GLY A 113 -15.76 -5.45 -6.76
N LYS A 114 -14.55 -6.02 -6.75
CA LYS A 114 -14.29 -7.46 -6.72
C LYS A 114 -13.83 -7.96 -5.35
N THR A 115 -14.00 -7.18 -4.31
CA THR A 115 -13.63 -7.49 -2.92
C THR A 115 -12.13 -7.75 -2.70
N LEU A 116 -11.28 -7.18 -3.55
CA LEU A 116 -9.84 -7.42 -3.53
C LEU A 116 -9.09 -6.57 -2.51
N GLY A 117 -9.66 -5.43 -2.08
CA GLY A 117 -8.97 -4.51 -1.16
C GLY A 117 -8.62 -5.14 0.17
N GLY A 118 -9.56 -5.88 0.76
CA GLY A 118 -9.31 -6.57 2.03
C GLY A 118 -8.29 -7.69 1.91
N TYR A 119 -8.33 -8.44 0.83
CA TYR A 119 -7.35 -9.49 0.54
C TYR A 119 -5.95 -8.89 0.35
N LEU A 120 -5.83 -7.86 -0.50
CA LEU A 120 -4.54 -7.23 -0.77
C LEU A 120 -3.91 -6.65 0.50
N LEU A 121 -4.72 -5.97 1.32
CA LEU A 121 -4.24 -5.41 2.59
C LEU A 121 -3.86 -6.52 3.57
N SER A 122 -4.59 -7.63 3.60
CA SER A 122 -4.24 -8.79 4.41
C SER A 122 -2.88 -9.35 4.02
N GLU A 123 -2.60 -9.44 2.73
CA GLU A 123 -1.30 -9.89 2.23
C GLU A 123 -0.18 -8.91 2.59
N ALA A 124 -0.44 -7.60 2.53
CA ALA A 124 0.53 -6.58 2.95
C ALA A 124 0.89 -6.73 4.44
N ILE A 125 -0.11 -6.91 5.29
CA ILE A 125 0.10 -7.09 6.74
C ILE A 125 0.84 -8.40 7.03
N LYS A 126 0.41 -9.50 6.43
CA LYS A 126 1.05 -10.83 6.62
C LYS A 126 2.52 -10.79 6.21
N ASN A 127 2.81 -10.25 5.03
CA ASN A 127 4.19 -10.15 4.56
C ASN A 127 5.03 -9.25 5.44
N SER A 128 4.45 -8.17 5.97
CA SER A 128 5.15 -7.28 6.90
C SER A 128 5.59 -7.99 8.16
N PHE A 129 4.71 -8.75 8.80
CA PHE A 129 5.06 -9.53 10.00
C PHE A 129 6.02 -10.68 9.68
N ASN A 130 5.89 -11.29 8.51
CA ASN A 130 6.80 -12.37 8.07
C ASN A 130 8.23 -11.88 7.86
N MET A 131 8.44 -10.59 7.61
CA MET A 131 9.77 -9.98 7.56
C MET A 131 10.43 -9.85 8.94
N GLY A 132 9.70 -10.14 10.02
CA GLY A 132 10.16 -9.97 11.39
C GLY A 132 9.82 -8.60 11.98
N SER A 133 8.90 -7.86 11.38
CA SER A 133 8.49 -6.56 11.94
C SER A 133 7.67 -6.75 13.21
N LEU A 134 7.77 -5.77 14.11
CA LEU A 134 7.00 -5.69 15.34
C LEU A 134 5.82 -4.74 15.23
N ARG A 135 5.80 -3.94 14.17
CA ARG A 135 4.76 -2.94 13.94
C ARG A 135 4.62 -2.68 12.45
N VAL A 136 3.39 -2.59 11.99
CA VAL A 136 3.05 -2.18 10.62
C VAL A 136 2.25 -0.89 10.70
N TRP A 137 2.59 0.09 9.87
CA TRP A 137 1.88 1.35 9.86
C TRP A 137 1.63 1.86 8.45
N VAL A 138 0.67 2.75 8.32
CA VAL A 138 0.25 3.34 7.05
C VAL A 138 -0.36 4.71 7.34
N HIS A 139 -0.29 5.62 6.38
CA HIS A 139 -1.13 6.82 6.43
C HIS A 139 -2.07 6.85 5.23
N THR A 140 -3.23 7.42 5.43
CA THR A 140 -4.23 7.65 4.40
C THR A 140 -4.81 9.04 4.58
N CYS A 141 -5.25 9.65 3.51
CA CYS A 141 -5.84 10.98 3.55
C CYS A 141 -7.21 11.01 2.89
N SER A 142 -7.91 12.14 3.05
CA SER A 142 -9.25 12.34 2.50
C SER A 142 -9.32 12.28 0.96
N LEU A 143 -8.17 12.33 0.27
CA LEU A 143 -8.09 12.21 -1.19
C LEU A 143 -7.97 10.77 -1.67
N ASP A 144 -7.68 9.82 -0.78
CA ASP A 144 -7.58 8.41 -1.12
C ASP A 144 -8.96 7.84 -1.47
N HIS A 145 -8.97 6.60 -1.97
CA HIS A 145 -10.21 5.92 -2.26
C HIS A 145 -11.13 5.95 -1.04
N LYS A 146 -12.42 6.18 -1.28
CA LYS A 146 -13.45 6.32 -0.23
C LYS A 146 -13.48 5.17 0.79
N ASN A 147 -13.05 3.97 0.39
CA ASN A 147 -13.05 2.78 1.25
C ASN A 147 -11.70 2.54 1.95
N ALA A 148 -10.68 3.37 1.70
CA ALA A 148 -9.33 3.13 2.21
C ALA A 148 -9.28 3.07 3.73
N LEU A 149 -9.76 4.10 4.41
CA LEU A 149 -9.74 4.15 5.87
C LEU A 149 -10.49 2.98 6.49
N ASN A 150 -11.69 2.68 5.98
CA ASN A 150 -12.49 1.57 6.51
C ASN A 150 -11.79 0.22 6.31
N ASN A 151 -11.08 0.04 5.20
CA ASN A 151 -10.32 -1.17 4.94
C ASN A 151 -9.23 -1.38 5.99
N TYR A 152 -8.46 -0.32 6.31
CA TYR A 152 -7.42 -0.38 7.34
C TYR A 152 -8.02 -0.72 8.72
N LEU A 153 -9.08 -0.03 9.10
CA LEU A 153 -9.76 -0.28 10.38
C LEU A 153 -10.32 -1.70 10.45
N SER A 154 -10.91 -2.18 9.37
CA SER A 154 -11.50 -3.54 9.30
C SER A 154 -10.45 -4.64 9.39
N ARG A 155 -9.20 -4.36 9.00
CA ARG A 155 -8.10 -5.33 9.16
C ARG A 155 -7.50 -5.31 10.57
N GLY A 156 -7.97 -4.45 11.46
CA GLY A 156 -7.54 -4.38 12.85
C GLY A 156 -6.56 -3.25 13.15
N MET A 157 -6.24 -2.42 12.17
CA MET A 157 -5.37 -1.27 12.40
C MET A 157 -6.09 -0.19 13.21
N LYS A 158 -5.34 0.57 14.00
CA LYS A 158 -5.87 1.64 14.85
C LYS A 158 -5.22 2.97 14.50
N ILE A 159 -6.02 4.03 14.50
CA ILE A 159 -5.51 5.39 14.31
C ILE A 159 -4.68 5.79 15.54
N PHE A 160 -3.45 6.21 15.32
CA PHE A 160 -2.59 6.71 16.40
C PHE A 160 -2.20 8.18 16.23
N LYS A 161 -2.46 8.76 15.08
CA LYS A 161 -2.18 10.18 14.81
C LYS A 161 -3.11 10.66 13.70
N SER A 162 -3.56 11.91 13.83
CA SER A 162 -4.34 12.59 12.79
C SER A 162 -3.81 14.00 12.63
N GLU A 163 -3.81 14.50 11.39
CA GLU A 163 -3.39 15.85 11.09
C GLU A 163 -4.19 16.45 9.95
N THR A 164 -4.25 17.77 9.91
CA THR A 164 -4.87 18.51 8.83
C THR A 164 -3.77 19.19 8.02
N LEU A 165 -3.75 18.95 6.73
CA LEU A 165 -2.83 19.55 5.79
C LEU A 165 -3.58 20.60 4.96
N ILE A 166 -2.88 21.67 4.62
CA ILE A 166 -3.42 22.73 3.77
C ILE A 166 -2.62 22.75 2.48
N LYS A 167 -3.30 22.52 1.36
CA LYS A 167 -2.69 22.60 0.02
C LYS A 167 -3.29 23.74 -0.78
#